data_56838fc30a5c9074e1d4e9094bb12a20
#
_entry.id   56838fc30a5c9074e1d4e9094bb12a20
#
_cell.length_a   1.000
_cell.length_b   1.000
_cell.length_c   1.000
_cell.angle_alpha   90.00
_cell.angle_beta   90.00
_cell.angle_gamma   90.00
#
_symmetry.space_group_name_H-M   'P 1'
#
loop_
_entity.id
_entity.type
_entity.pdbx_description
1 polymer ?
#
loop_
_entity_poly.entity_id
_entity_poly.type
_entity_poly.pdbx_seq_one_letter_code
_entity_poly.pdbx_strand_id
1 'polypeptide(L)' 'MLQITYSKKAEKFLRKQDKATQHRLFTAISKLPLEGDIKKMQGVSGYRLRVGTYRILFDVNGLIVDIIDIGNRGQIYKGV' A
#
# COMPACT_ATOMS: atom_id res chain seq x y z
N MET A 1 12.98 -12.70 7.34
CA MET A 1 11.62 -12.22 7.58
C MET A 1 11.50 -10.77 7.15
N LEU A 2 10.46 -10.45 6.39
CA LEU A 2 10.25 -9.09 5.92
C LEU A 2 9.69 -8.21 7.04
N GLN A 3 10.10 -6.97 7.03
CA GLN A 3 9.61 -5.96 7.94
C GLN A 3 8.77 -4.96 7.16
N ILE A 4 7.62 -4.56 7.71
CA ILE A 4 6.72 -3.63 7.05
C ILE A 4 6.68 -2.33 7.83
N THR A 5 6.93 -1.22 7.15
CA THR A 5 6.85 0.10 7.75
C THR A 5 5.73 0.89 7.08
N TYR A 6 5.20 1.87 7.78
CA TYR A 6 4.11 2.70 7.28
C TYR A 6 4.48 4.17 7.38
N SER A 7 4.24 4.91 6.30
CA SER A 7 4.35 6.36 6.36
C SER A 7 3.26 6.92 7.26
N LYS A 8 3.45 8.14 7.73
CA LYS A 8 2.42 8.82 8.53
C LYS A 8 1.11 8.95 7.73
N LYS A 9 1.22 9.19 6.45
CA LYS A 9 0.08 9.33 5.56
C LYS A 9 -0.70 8.03 5.45
N ALA A 10 0.00 6.90 5.26
CA ALA A 10 -0.62 5.58 5.18
C ALA A 10 -1.27 5.21 6.51
N GLU A 11 -0.58 5.45 7.61
CA GLU A 11 -1.07 5.16 8.94
C GLU A 11 -2.34 5.94 9.24
N LYS A 12 -2.35 7.22 8.89
CA LYS A 12 -3.52 8.09 9.08
C LYS A 12 -4.72 7.59 8.28
N PHE A 13 -4.49 7.14 7.05
CA PHE A 13 -5.55 6.57 6.22
C PHE A 13 -6.14 5.33 6.88
N LEU A 14 -5.29 4.43 7.36
CA LEU A 14 -5.73 3.19 7.99
C LEU A 14 -6.57 3.44 9.25
N ARG A 15 -6.17 4.43 10.05
CA ARG A 15 -6.89 4.75 11.29
C ARG A 15 -8.32 5.21 11.03
N LYS A 16 -8.59 5.78 9.86
CA LYS A 16 -9.92 6.28 9.50
C LYS A 16 -10.86 5.20 8.98
N GLN A 17 -10.33 4.01 8.73
CA GLN A 17 -11.13 2.93 8.18
C GLN A 17 -11.78 2.11 9.29
N ASP A 18 -12.90 1.46 8.94
CA ASP A 18 -13.53 0.52 9.86
C ASP A 18 -12.66 -0.73 10.00
N LYS A 19 -12.98 -1.55 10.99
CA LYS A 19 -12.17 -2.74 11.29
C LYS A 19 -12.14 -3.74 10.13
N ALA A 20 -13.25 -3.91 9.44
CA ALA A 20 -13.31 -4.84 8.31
C ALA A 20 -12.37 -4.39 7.19
N THR A 21 -12.37 -3.11 6.87
CA THR A 21 -11.50 -2.54 5.85
C THR A 21 -10.04 -2.61 6.28
N GLN A 22 -9.76 -2.27 7.55
CA GLN A 22 -8.39 -2.38 8.08
C GLN A 22 -7.87 -3.81 7.95
N HIS A 23 -8.67 -4.78 8.34
CA HIS A 23 -8.28 -6.19 8.27
C HIS A 23 -7.98 -6.60 6.83
N ARG A 24 -8.84 -6.19 5.91
CA ARG A 24 -8.67 -6.50 4.50
C ARG A 24 -7.37 -5.92 3.95
N LEU A 25 -7.07 -4.66 4.27
CA LEU A 25 -5.85 -4.00 3.81
C LEU A 25 -4.61 -4.61 4.46
N PHE A 26 -4.65 -4.87 5.76
CA PHE A 26 -3.52 -5.50 6.46
C PHE A 26 -3.23 -6.90 5.93
N THR A 27 -4.27 -7.67 5.63
CA THR A 27 -4.10 -9.01 5.07
C THR A 27 -3.40 -8.94 3.73
N ALA A 28 -3.81 -8.01 2.87
CA ALA A 28 -3.17 -7.84 1.57
C ALA A 28 -1.72 -7.37 1.71
N ILE A 29 -1.47 -6.44 2.61
CA ILE A 29 -0.11 -5.91 2.86
C ILE A 29 0.81 -7.02 3.39
N SER A 30 0.29 -7.90 4.23
CA SER A 30 1.10 -8.97 4.82
C SER A 30 1.66 -9.95 3.79
N LYS A 31 1.08 -9.98 2.59
CA LYS A 31 1.52 -10.87 1.51
C LYS A 31 2.55 -10.21 0.60
N LEU A 32 2.83 -8.94 0.80
CA LEU A 32 3.82 -8.23 -0.01
C LEU A 32 5.22 -8.71 0.32
N PRO A 33 6.15 -8.68 -0.63
CA PRO A 33 5.96 -8.21 -2.01
C PRO A 33 5.58 -9.31 -3.01
N LEU A 34 5.25 -10.50 -2.55
CA LEU A 34 5.16 -11.70 -3.39
C LEU A 34 3.77 -11.95 -3.99
N GLU A 35 2.72 -11.56 -3.29
CA GLU A 35 1.35 -11.85 -3.71
C GLU A 35 0.50 -10.61 -3.76
N GLY A 36 -0.43 -10.57 -4.71
CA GLY A 36 -1.38 -9.51 -4.88
C GLY A 36 -1.37 -8.95 -6.29
N ASP A 37 -2.26 -8.01 -6.55
CA ASP A 37 -2.33 -7.31 -7.83
C ASP A 37 -1.31 -6.18 -7.83
N ILE A 38 -0.06 -6.54 -8.08
CA ILE A 38 1.09 -5.65 -7.94
C ILE A 38 1.58 -5.23 -9.32
N LYS A 39 1.84 -3.94 -9.47
CA LYS A 39 2.38 -3.41 -10.71
C LYS A 39 3.41 -2.33 -10.40
N LYS A 40 4.52 -2.33 -11.14
CA LYS A 40 5.53 -1.29 -11.00
C LYS A 40 5.00 0.01 -11.59
N MET A 41 5.18 1.11 -10.87
CA MET A 41 4.74 2.41 -11.34
C MET A 41 5.71 2.98 -12.36
N GLN A 42 5.15 3.66 -13.37
CA GLN A 42 5.97 4.33 -14.38
C GLN A 42 6.26 5.76 -13.94
N GLY A 43 7.47 6.22 -14.20
CA GLY A 43 7.87 7.60 -13.93
C GLY A 43 8.19 7.91 -12.48
N VAL A 44 7.94 6.98 -11.56
CA VAL A 44 8.29 7.12 -10.14
C VAL A 44 8.78 5.78 -9.64
N SER A 45 9.59 5.80 -8.59
CA SER A 45 10.02 4.56 -7.97
C SER A 45 8.90 3.95 -7.15
N GLY A 46 8.90 2.63 -7.04
CA GLY A 46 7.93 1.93 -6.22
C GLY A 46 6.90 1.15 -7.01
N TYR A 47 5.96 0.60 -6.27
CA TYR A 47 4.96 -0.33 -6.78
C TYR A 47 3.58 0.05 -6.29
N ARG A 48 2.58 -0.46 -6.99
CA ARG A 48 1.18 -0.29 -6.63
C ARG A 48 0.56 -1.65 -6.34
N LEU A 49 -0.12 -1.76 -5.22
CA LEU A 49 -0.95 -2.91 -4.89
C LEU A 49 -2.40 -2.48 -4.95
N ARG A 50 -3.20 -3.22 -5.71
CA ARG A 50 -4.63 -2.95 -5.81
C ARG A 50 -5.42 -3.92 -4.94
N VAL A 51 -6.27 -3.38 -4.06
CA VAL A 51 -7.13 -4.16 -3.19
C VAL A 51 -8.55 -3.62 -3.31
N GLY A 52 -9.37 -4.25 -4.15
CA GLY A 52 -10.70 -3.73 -4.43
C GLY A 52 -10.63 -2.34 -5.04
N THR A 53 -11.25 -1.36 -4.40
CA THR A 53 -11.22 0.03 -4.84
C THR A 53 -10.02 0.80 -4.26
N TYR A 54 -9.22 0.17 -3.42
CA TYR A 54 -8.09 0.82 -2.77
C TYR A 54 -6.81 0.62 -3.56
N ARG A 55 -5.90 1.58 -3.42
CA ARG A 55 -4.56 1.52 -3.98
C ARG A 55 -3.57 1.71 -2.85
N ILE A 56 -2.54 0.87 -2.83
CA ILE A 56 -1.47 0.96 -1.85
C ILE A 56 -0.17 1.16 -2.62
N LEU A 57 0.51 2.27 -2.35
CA LEU A 57 1.81 2.54 -2.93
C LEU A 57 2.88 2.08 -1.95
N PHE A 58 3.82 1.31 -2.43
CA PHE A 58 4.87 0.78 -1.56
C PHE A 58 6.19 0.68 -2.31
N ASP A 59 7.26 0.57 -1.55
CA ASP A 59 8.59 0.34 -2.08
C ASP A 59 9.23 -0.83 -1.32
N VAL A 60 10.24 -1.43 -1.91
CA VAL A 60 10.92 -2.57 -1.30
C VAL A 60 12.41 -2.25 -1.24
N ASN A 61 12.95 -2.27 -0.04
CA ASN A 61 14.39 -2.01 0.20
C ASN A 61 14.95 -3.15 1.03
N GLY A 62 15.60 -4.10 0.34
CA GLY A 62 16.12 -5.28 1.03
C GLY A 62 14.99 -6.08 1.65
N LEU A 63 14.99 -6.18 2.98
CA LEU A 63 13.97 -6.91 3.73
C LEU A 63 12.87 -6.00 4.27
N ILE A 64 12.85 -4.74 3.84
CA ILE A 64 11.87 -3.76 4.31
C ILE A 64 10.89 -3.42 3.19
N VAL A 65 9.61 -3.51 3.52
CA VAL A 65 8.53 -3.05 2.64
C VAL A 65 7.97 -1.77 3.24
N ASP A 66 8.16 -0.66 2.54
CA ASP A 66 7.72 0.66 2.99
C ASP A 66 6.36 0.98 2.38
N ILE A 67 5.32 1.08 3.19
CA ILE A 67 4.01 1.50 2.71
C ILE A 67 4.00 3.02 2.68
N ILE A 68 3.98 3.57 1.47
CA ILE A 68 4.16 5.00 1.23
C ILE A 68 2.84 5.75 1.34
N ASP A 69 1.79 5.19 0.72
CA ASP A 69 0.49 5.87 0.69
C ASP A 69 -0.61 4.84 0.47
N ILE A 70 -1.79 5.13 0.98
CA ILE A 70 -2.98 4.31 0.77
C ILE A 70 -4.13 5.26 0.47
N GLY A 71 -4.94 4.91 -0.52
CA GLY A 71 -6.07 5.73 -0.87
C GLY A 71 -7.05 5.01 -1.76
N ASN A 72 -8.15 5.69 -2.05
CA ASN A 72 -9.13 5.18 -2.99
C ASN A 72 -8.65 5.43 -4.41
N ARG A 73 -9.17 4.60 -5.31
CA ARG A 73 -8.89 4.73 -6.73
C ARG A 73 -9.16 6.17 -7.20
N GLY A 74 -8.21 6.72 -7.94
CA GLY A 74 -8.34 8.06 -8.49
C GLY A 74 -7.83 9.16 -7.59
N GLN A 75 -7.85 8.96 -6.28
CA GLN A 75 -7.38 9.98 -5.34
C GLN A 75 -5.87 9.87 -5.13
N ILE A 76 -5.38 8.65 -4.98
CA ILE A 76 -3.97 8.41 -4.69
C ILE A 76 -3.05 8.77 -5.87
N TYR A 77 -3.59 8.77 -7.08
CA TYR A 77 -2.83 9.14 -8.28
C TYR A 77 -2.92 10.61 -8.64
N LYS A 78 -3.67 11.37 -7.87
CA LYS A 78 -3.84 12.79 -8.15
C LYS A 78 -2.52 13.51 -7.93
N GLY A 79 -2.02 14.14 -8.98
CA GLY A 79 -0.74 14.84 -8.93
C GLY A 79 0.48 13.95 -9.21
N VAL A 80 0.26 12.72 -9.58
CA VAL A 80 1.34 11.78 -9.93
C VAL A 80 1.52 11.71 -11.44
#